data_fcda77d4a7914204a17d1c6f7c4b4cab
#
_entry.id   fcda77d4a7914204a17d1c6f7c4b4cab
#
_cell.length_a   1.000
_cell.length_b   1.000
_cell.length_c   1.000
_cell.angle_alpha   90.00
_cell.angle_beta   90.00
_cell.angle_gamma   90.00
#
_symmetry.space_group_name_H-M   'P 1'
#
loop_
_entity.id
_entity.type
_entity.pdbx_description
1 polymer ?
#
loop_
_entity_poly.entity_id
_entity_poly.type
_entity_poly.pdbx_seq_one_letter_code
_entity_poly.pdbx_strand_id
1 'polypeptide(L)'
;MSQNYYLTKIQEEFAQLHADGLKKANCKKIPLYGCVLNGELMEMPKPDLTLRDPVNFVMKKDGAVASKFVKTGLVDYEEKTFRYYATPRAGNPHACKSLTKRSQNDLASQLRYDKVYVEKYPDPADRGMVVHPRFGEYMQGFPRDWTDPEVAMVNPLKVYPHPRLKAIDLFSGIGGLTLAADKFLESVAYCDIDADARAVLNARMKDGSIDTAPIYEDIKKLDATKIEADVVIGGFPCQDLSTMGKRKGFEGQKSVLFYEAMRIAKECNAKAIILENVKGLLNCGGNEVFFQIRDELSSNGYDYKYVVVEAAHAGAVHHRARVFFLALRRDLIPKDIELGLRTPLDTKHNPFWTEQPIPAVEERMVMKGNKKADARMKQIGNVVCPLQGELAMRVLIPSL
;
A
#
# COMPACT_ATOMS: atom_id res chain seq x y z
N MET A 1 -29.84 -19.00 3.76
CA MET A 1 -28.38 -18.86 3.60
C MET A 1 -27.86 -18.01 4.77
N SER A 2 -26.93 -18.50 5.56
CA SER A 2 -26.35 -17.69 6.65
C SER A 2 -25.64 -16.48 6.01
N GLN A 3 -25.98 -15.28 6.47
CA GLN A 3 -25.36 -14.04 6.01
C GLN A 3 -23.86 -14.08 6.38
N ASN A 4 -22.97 -13.74 5.43
CA ASN A 4 -21.54 -13.76 5.70
C ASN A 4 -21.19 -12.67 6.73
N TYR A 5 -20.52 -13.05 7.82
CA TYR A 5 -20.17 -12.17 8.94
C TYR A 5 -19.50 -10.87 8.47
N TYR A 6 -18.48 -10.96 7.63
CA TYR A 6 -17.73 -9.79 7.17
C TYR A 6 -18.53 -8.87 6.25
N LEU A 7 -19.38 -9.45 5.38
CA LEU A 7 -20.29 -8.64 4.55
C LEU A 7 -21.28 -7.86 5.44
N THR A 8 -21.82 -8.51 6.48
CA THR A 8 -22.70 -7.86 7.45
C THR A 8 -22.00 -6.66 8.12
N LYS A 9 -20.73 -6.81 8.53
CA LYS A 9 -19.97 -5.70 9.14
C LYS A 9 -19.78 -4.51 8.18
N ILE A 10 -19.52 -4.78 6.91
CA ILE A 10 -19.46 -3.73 5.89
C ILE A 10 -20.84 -3.06 5.72
N GLN A 11 -21.91 -3.83 5.65
CA GLN A 11 -23.28 -3.32 5.51
C GLN A 11 -23.69 -2.44 6.71
N GLU A 12 -23.42 -2.88 7.93
CA GLU A 12 -23.66 -2.13 9.17
C GLU A 12 -22.93 -0.77 9.16
N GLU A 13 -21.65 -0.75 8.76
CA GLU A 13 -20.87 0.50 8.67
C GLU A 13 -21.50 1.48 7.67
N PHE A 14 -21.92 1.03 6.49
CA PHE A 14 -22.56 1.90 5.50
C PHE A 14 -23.95 2.36 5.92
N ALA A 15 -24.74 1.51 6.57
CA ALA A 15 -26.02 1.93 7.14
C ALA A 15 -25.85 3.03 8.20
N GLN A 16 -24.83 2.88 9.06
CA GLN A 16 -24.48 3.91 10.05
C GLN A 16 -24.08 5.23 9.39
N LEU A 17 -23.28 5.19 8.31
CA LEU A 17 -22.89 6.40 7.58
C LEU A 17 -24.08 7.15 7.01
N HIS A 18 -25.11 6.45 6.50
CA HIS A 18 -26.34 7.07 6.01
C HIS A 18 -27.16 7.70 7.13
N ALA A 19 -27.09 7.15 8.35
CA ALA A 19 -27.81 7.65 9.52
C ALA A 19 -27.10 8.80 10.26
N ASP A 20 -25.79 8.95 10.11
CA ASP A 20 -24.96 9.92 10.87
C ASP A 20 -25.25 11.40 10.58
N GLY A 21 -26.07 11.74 9.57
CA GLY A 21 -26.38 13.13 9.23
C GLY A 21 -25.14 13.96 8.84
N LEU A 22 -24.19 13.35 8.12
CA LEU A 22 -22.92 13.93 7.75
C LEU A 22 -23.09 15.20 6.90
N LYS A 23 -22.16 16.15 7.03
CA LYS A 23 -22.15 17.39 6.26
C LYS A 23 -21.48 17.19 4.90
N LYS A 24 -22.00 17.88 3.86
CA LYS A 24 -21.35 17.92 2.55
C LYS A 24 -19.97 18.56 2.64
N ALA A 25 -18.97 17.90 2.05
CA ALA A 25 -17.61 18.41 2.02
C ALA A 25 -17.46 19.55 0.98
N ASN A 26 -16.48 20.43 1.24
CA ASN A 26 -16.10 21.44 0.27
C ASN A 26 -15.26 20.80 -0.85
N CYS A 27 -15.82 20.72 -2.06
CA CYS A 27 -15.17 20.09 -3.22
C CYS A 27 -13.88 20.79 -3.70
N LYS A 28 -13.55 21.98 -3.21
CA LYS A 28 -12.27 22.65 -3.56
C LYS A 28 -11.07 21.98 -2.95
N LYS A 29 -11.24 21.30 -1.81
CA LYS A 29 -10.18 20.56 -1.12
C LYS A 29 -10.73 19.23 -0.64
N ILE A 30 -10.35 18.16 -1.30
CA ILE A 30 -10.75 16.81 -0.91
C ILE A 30 -10.17 16.50 0.49
N PRO A 31 -11.00 16.11 1.48
CA PRO A 31 -10.49 15.71 2.80
C PRO A 31 -9.62 14.44 2.69
N LEU A 32 -8.76 14.22 3.67
CA LEU A 32 -7.96 12.99 3.74
C LEU A 32 -8.74 11.77 4.25
N TYR A 33 -9.96 12.02 4.73
CA TYR A 33 -10.89 11.05 5.25
C TYR A 33 -12.32 11.50 4.95
N GLY A 34 -13.09 10.69 4.27
CA GLY A 34 -14.43 11.04 3.84
C GLY A 34 -15.20 9.86 3.28
N CYS A 35 -16.44 10.10 2.92
CA CYS A 35 -17.26 9.14 2.20
C CYS A 35 -18.05 9.82 1.07
N VAL A 36 -18.53 9.01 0.14
CA VAL A 36 -19.46 9.43 -0.90
C VAL A 36 -20.73 8.57 -0.77
N LEU A 37 -21.83 9.23 -0.49
CA LEU A 37 -23.14 8.62 -0.31
C LEU A 37 -24.09 9.19 -1.35
N ASN A 38 -24.73 8.33 -2.14
CA ASN A 38 -25.61 8.74 -3.25
C ASN A 38 -24.95 9.75 -4.21
N GLY A 39 -23.63 9.61 -4.46
CA GLY A 39 -22.87 10.50 -5.34
C GLY A 39 -22.39 11.80 -4.70
N GLU A 40 -22.75 12.09 -3.45
CA GLU A 40 -22.35 13.30 -2.74
C GLU A 40 -21.17 13.05 -1.80
N LEU A 41 -20.15 13.92 -1.89
CA LEU A 41 -18.98 13.86 -1.00
C LEU A 41 -19.33 14.45 0.36
N MET A 42 -19.12 13.65 1.41
CA MET A 42 -19.40 14.01 2.80
C MET A 42 -18.11 14.12 3.62
N GLU A 43 -18.07 15.02 4.58
CA GLU A 43 -16.99 15.10 5.57
C GLU A 43 -17.18 14.06 6.65
N MET A 44 -16.09 13.38 7.02
CA MET A 44 -16.06 12.47 8.16
C MET A 44 -15.09 12.96 9.25
N PRO A 45 -15.37 12.66 10.51
CA PRO A 45 -14.42 12.92 11.59
C PRO A 45 -13.08 12.22 11.30
N LYS A 46 -11.97 12.96 11.46
CA LYS A 46 -10.64 12.38 11.27
C LYS A 46 -10.43 11.25 12.29
N PRO A 47 -10.00 10.06 11.85
CA PRO A 47 -9.65 8.99 12.78
C PRO A 47 -8.41 9.40 13.60
N ASP A 48 -8.40 9.02 14.88
CA ASP A 48 -7.25 9.22 15.75
C ASP A 48 -6.19 8.15 15.45
N LEU A 49 -5.25 8.51 14.59
CA LEU A 49 -4.14 7.64 14.20
C LEU A 49 -2.84 8.18 14.77
N THR A 50 -2.25 7.44 15.70
CA THR A 50 -0.94 7.77 16.27
C THR A 50 0.18 7.39 15.31
N LEU A 51 1.23 8.22 15.26
CA LEU A 51 2.46 7.86 14.55
C LEU A 51 3.32 6.98 15.48
N ARG A 52 4.08 6.06 14.87
CA ARG A 52 5.13 5.35 15.58
C ARG A 52 6.18 6.33 16.12
N ASP A 53 6.80 5.99 17.24
CA ASP A 53 8.00 6.67 17.73
C ASP A 53 9.12 6.63 16.71
N PRO A 54 9.87 7.73 16.54
CA PRO A 54 10.95 7.79 15.55
C PRO A 54 12.06 6.78 15.87
N VAL A 55 12.61 6.15 14.82
CA VAL A 55 13.73 5.20 14.95
C VAL A 55 15.07 5.87 15.28
N ASN A 56 15.24 7.14 14.96
CA ASN A 56 16.46 7.92 15.12
C ASN A 56 17.73 7.20 14.63
N PHE A 57 18.23 7.59 13.49
CA PHE A 57 19.51 7.14 12.96
C PHE A 57 20.37 8.32 12.53
N VAL A 58 21.69 8.14 12.52
CA VAL A 58 22.67 9.20 12.23
C VAL A 58 23.40 8.89 10.93
N MET A 59 23.42 9.86 10.02
CA MET A 59 24.25 9.80 8.81
C MET A 59 25.59 10.50 9.08
N LYS A 60 26.67 9.79 8.78
CA LYS A 60 28.04 10.29 8.88
C LYS A 60 28.56 10.74 7.51
N LYS A 61 29.28 11.82 7.50
CA LYS A 61 30.06 12.31 6.37
C LYS A 61 31.38 11.53 6.30
N ASP A 62 31.72 10.96 5.16
CA ASP A 62 33.06 10.42 4.97
C ASP A 62 34.04 11.50 4.47
N GLY A 63 35.34 11.26 4.68
CA GLY A 63 36.38 12.25 4.39
C GLY A 63 36.46 12.71 2.91
N ALA A 64 36.05 11.86 1.95
CA ALA A 64 36.03 12.20 0.52
C ALA A 64 34.93 13.23 0.17
N VAL A 65 33.88 13.29 0.95
CA VAL A 65 32.74 14.21 0.76
C VAL A 65 33.05 15.60 1.36
N ALA A 66 33.91 15.68 2.38
CA ALA A 66 34.24 16.91 3.08
C ALA A 66 34.78 17.99 2.13
N SER A 67 35.70 17.64 1.22
CA SER A 67 36.30 18.60 0.30
C SER A 67 35.34 19.21 -0.73
N LYS A 68 34.29 18.48 -1.09
CA LYS A 68 33.28 18.93 -2.07
C LYS A 68 32.20 19.82 -1.45
N PHE A 69 31.87 19.61 -0.18
CA PHE A 69 30.91 20.43 0.56
C PHE A 69 31.49 21.84 0.93
N VAL A 70 32.76 21.92 1.23
CA VAL A 70 33.43 23.19 1.53
C VAL A 70 33.42 24.12 0.31
N LYS A 71 33.55 23.57 -0.93
CA LYS A 71 33.52 24.35 -2.16
C LYS A 71 32.16 24.92 -2.54
N THR A 72 31.06 24.36 -2.03
CA THR A 72 29.70 24.73 -2.39
C THR A 72 28.99 25.61 -1.37
N GLY A 73 29.68 26.04 -0.29
CA GLY A 73 29.10 26.87 0.78
C GLY A 73 27.96 26.17 1.55
N LEU A 74 27.84 24.87 1.43
CA LEU A 74 26.87 24.08 2.21
C LEU A 74 27.41 23.83 3.59
N VAL A 75 26.59 24.12 4.61
CA VAL A 75 26.88 23.98 6.03
C VAL A 75 27.55 22.63 6.35
N ASP A 76 28.54 22.69 7.23
CA ASP A 76 29.29 21.56 7.74
C ASP A 76 28.38 20.57 8.49
N TYR A 77 27.85 19.57 7.77
CA TYR A 77 27.12 18.47 8.37
C TYR A 77 28.11 17.33 8.66
N GLU A 78 28.75 17.34 9.81
CA GLU A 78 29.55 16.19 10.23
C GLU A 78 28.65 14.98 10.53
N GLU A 79 27.50 15.23 11.17
CA GLU A 79 26.48 14.21 11.46
C GLU A 79 25.07 14.82 11.35
N LYS A 80 24.12 14.04 10.80
CA LYS A 80 22.72 14.44 10.74
C LYS A 80 21.82 13.32 11.24
N THR A 81 20.99 13.65 12.22
CA THR A 81 19.99 12.71 12.76
C THR A 81 18.70 12.73 11.94
N PHE A 82 18.20 11.56 11.63
CA PHE A 82 16.91 11.35 10.96
C PHE A 82 15.97 10.61 11.89
N ARG A 83 14.68 10.92 11.80
CA ARG A 83 13.62 10.28 12.60
C ARG A 83 13.03 9.06 11.93
N TYR A 84 12.97 9.07 10.59
CA TYR A 84 12.43 7.99 9.77
C TYR A 84 13.31 7.76 8.56
N TYR A 85 13.34 6.52 8.09
CA TYR A 85 13.94 6.21 6.81
C TYR A 85 13.09 6.76 5.66
N ALA A 86 13.73 7.04 4.52
CA ALA A 86 13.02 7.34 3.29
C ALA A 86 12.25 6.11 2.80
N THR A 87 11.07 6.33 2.23
CA THR A 87 10.23 5.25 1.68
C THR A 87 10.95 4.51 0.55
N PRO A 88 10.98 3.17 0.54
CA PRO A 88 11.46 2.39 -0.60
C PRO A 88 10.70 2.74 -1.89
N ARG A 89 11.42 2.92 -3.00
CA ARG A 89 10.86 3.27 -4.32
C ARG A 89 11.41 2.36 -5.40
N ALA A 90 10.55 1.95 -6.31
CA ALA A 90 10.93 1.10 -7.44
C ALA A 90 11.93 1.77 -8.43
N GLY A 91 11.86 3.10 -8.57
CA GLY A 91 12.62 3.85 -9.58
C GLY A 91 13.94 4.47 -9.08
N ASN A 92 14.34 4.25 -7.82
CA ASN A 92 15.55 4.85 -7.28
C ASN A 92 16.33 3.88 -6.38
N PRO A 93 16.81 2.76 -6.93
CA PRO A 93 17.48 1.71 -6.16
C PRO A 93 18.94 2.04 -5.79
N HIS A 94 19.53 3.12 -6.35
CA HIS A 94 20.97 3.36 -6.24
C HIS A 94 21.32 4.50 -5.30
N ALA A 95 22.25 4.24 -4.37
CA ALA A 95 22.84 5.27 -3.52
C ALA A 95 23.68 6.24 -4.33
N CYS A 96 23.65 7.53 -3.98
CA CYS A 96 24.55 8.52 -4.53
C CYS A 96 26.00 8.26 -4.11
N LYS A 97 26.96 8.52 -5.01
CA LYS A 97 28.40 8.44 -4.70
C LYS A 97 28.85 9.53 -3.73
N SER A 98 28.05 10.60 -3.55
CA SER A 98 28.32 11.70 -2.64
C SER A 98 27.02 12.18 -1.98
N LEU A 99 27.13 12.60 -0.71
CA LEU A 99 26.02 13.17 0.05
C LEU A 99 25.70 14.58 -0.44
N THR A 100 24.46 14.77 -0.90
CA THR A 100 23.90 16.07 -1.28
C THR A 100 22.60 16.31 -0.54
N LYS A 101 22.07 17.55 -0.51
CA LYS A 101 20.75 17.82 0.07
C LYS A 101 19.66 16.92 -0.51
N ARG A 102 19.74 16.58 -1.79
CA ARG A 102 18.77 15.71 -2.49
C ARG A 102 18.93 14.23 -2.10
N SER A 103 20.18 13.76 -2.00
CA SER A 103 20.47 12.37 -1.67
C SER A 103 20.17 12.00 -0.22
N GLN A 104 20.13 12.96 0.71
CA GLN A 104 19.74 12.72 2.11
C GLN A 104 18.30 12.22 2.29
N ASN A 105 17.43 12.40 1.27
CA ASN A 105 16.05 11.95 1.29
C ASN A 105 15.83 10.66 0.45
N ASP A 106 16.91 10.00 0.09
CA ASP A 106 16.90 8.73 -0.66
C ASP A 106 17.36 7.59 0.25
N LEU A 107 16.58 6.51 0.29
CA LEU A 107 16.82 5.38 1.18
C LEU A 107 18.19 4.74 0.99
N ALA A 108 18.57 4.48 -0.27
CA ALA A 108 19.86 3.86 -0.54
C ALA A 108 21.03 4.75 -0.06
N SER A 109 20.92 6.07 -0.25
CA SER A 109 21.91 7.02 0.25
C SER A 109 21.92 7.12 1.78
N GLN A 110 20.73 7.09 2.41
CA GLN A 110 20.65 7.07 3.87
C GLN A 110 21.37 5.85 4.46
N LEU A 111 21.12 4.67 3.91
CA LEU A 111 21.77 3.44 4.38
C LEU A 111 23.28 3.42 4.12
N ARG A 112 23.71 3.88 2.93
CA ARG A 112 25.14 3.93 2.57
C ARG A 112 25.97 4.81 3.50
N TYR A 113 25.38 5.87 4.06
CA TYR A 113 26.01 6.83 4.94
C TYR A 113 25.52 6.73 6.39
N ASP A 114 24.71 5.72 6.72
CA ASP A 114 24.36 5.42 8.12
C ASP A 114 25.61 5.19 8.95
N LYS A 115 25.68 5.78 10.14
CA LYS A 115 26.85 5.74 11.02
C LYS A 115 27.34 4.31 11.27
N VAL A 116 26.40 3.40 11.58
CA VAL A 116 26.71 2.00 11.87
C VAL A 116 27.28 1.31 10.64
N TYR A 117 26.73 1.62 9.45
CA TYR A 117 27.20 1.04 8.19
C TYR A 117 28.59 1.58 7.80
N VAL A 118 28.84 2.88 8.00
CA VAL A 118 30.13 3.52 7.72
C VAL A 118 31.23 3.01 8.66
N GLU A 119 30.92 2.77 9.93
CA GLU A 119 31.87 2.23 10.90
C GLU A 119 32.29 0.79 10.57
N LYS A 120 31.36 -0.01 10.05
CA LYS A 120 31.66 -1.38 9.62
C LYS A 120 32.39 -1.44 8.28
N TYR A 121 32.08 -0.56 7.36
CA TYR A 121 32.66 -0.47 6.02
C TYR A 121 33.29 0.95 5.82
N PRO A 122 34.48 1.20 6.39
CA PRO A 122 35.11 2.52 6.35
C PRO A 122 35.46 2.96 4.92
N ASP A 123 35.90 2.02 4.06
CA ASP A 123 36.15 2.34 2.64
C ASP A 123 34.80 2.50 1.89
N PRO A 124 34.56 3.65 1.25
CA PRO A 124 33.37 3.86 0.43
C PRO A 124 33.24 2.86 -0.74
N ALA A 125 34.33 2.26 -1.22
CA ALA A 125 34.30 1.27 -2.29
C ALA A 125 33.67 -0.06 -1.84
N ASP A 126 33.81 -0.40 -0.56
CA ASP A 126 33.23 -1.63 0.02
C ASP A 126 31.76 -1.51 0.38
N ARG A 127 31.20 -0.30 0.30
CA ARG A 127 29.78 -0.05 0.61
C ARG A 127 28.91 -0.34 -0.58
N GLY A 128 27.86 -1.13 -0.36
CA GLY A 128 26.83 -1.38 -1.35
C GLY A 128 26.15 -0.10 -1.89
N MET A 129 25.64 -0.17 -3.09
CA MET A 129 25.01 0.94 -3.79
C MET A 129 23.49 0.77 -3.96
N VAL A 130 22.97 -0.41 -3.66
CA VAL A 130 21.55 -0.77 -3.83
C VAL A 130 21.02 -1.29 -2.50
N VAL A 131 19.80 -0.95 -2.17
CA VAL A 131 19.13 -1.47 -0.96
C VAL A 131 19.00 -2.99 -1.08
N HIS A 132 19.38 -3.72 -0.05
CA HIS A 132 19.20 -5.16 -0.01
C HIS A 132 17.70 -5.51 0.10
N PRO A 133 17.17 -6.49 -0.66
CA PRO A 133 15.75 -6.84 -0.61
C PRO A 133 15.22 -7.13 0.80
N ARG A 134 15.99 -7.84 1.65
CA ARG A 134 15.61 -8.12 3.04
C ARG A 134 15.37 -6.86 3.88
N PHE A 135 16.14 -5.82 3.66
CA PHE A 135 15.87 -4.54 4.32
C PHE A 135 14.62 -3.87 3.77
N GLY A 136 14.39 -3.96 2.46
CA GLY A 136 13.18 -3.47 1.82
C GLY A 136 11.93 -4.19 2.30
N GLU A 137 11.98 -5.52 2.44
CA GLU A 137 10.90 -6.36 2.98
C GLU A 137 10.59 -5.97 4.43
N TYR A 138 11.61 -5.85 5.28
CA TYR A 138 11.46 -5.36 6.65
C TYR A 138 10.78 -3.98 6.69
N MET A 139 11.24 -3.05 5.87
CA MET A 139 10.66 -1.71 5.77
C MET A 139 9.16 -1.74 5.45
N GLN A 140 8.76 -2.60 4.53
CA GLN A 140 7.37 -2.73 4.06
C GLN A 140 6.53 -3.69 4.92
N GLY A 141 7.09 -4.30 5.96
CA GLY A 141 6.36 -5.21 6.83
C GLY A 141 6.06 -6.58 6.21
N PHE A 142 6.91 -7.02 5.29
CA PHE A 142 6.87 -8.38 4.77
C PHE A 142 7.78 -9.32 5.56
N PRO A 143 7.44 -10.62 5.65
CA PRO A 143 8.36 -11.63 6.14
C PRO A 143 9.69 -11.60 5.37
N ARG A 144 10.77 -11.95 6.04
CA ARG A 144 12.10 -12.06 5.43
C ARG A 144 12.08 -13.04 4.25
N ASP A 145 12.72 -12.68 3.15
CA ASP A 145 12.80 -13.44 1.89
C ASP A 145 11.44 -13.65 1.18
N TRP A 146 10.41 -12.90 1.56
CA TRP A 146 9.11 -12.94 0.91
C TRP A 146 9.19 -12.80 -0.62
N THR A 147 10.02 -11.90 -1.11
CA THR A 147 10.18 -11.62 -2.54
C THR A 147 11.11 -12.60 -3.26
N ASP A 148 11.67 -13.59 -2.55
CA ASP A 148 12.50 -14.63 -3.16
C ASP A 148 11.68 -15.89 -3.45
N PRO A 149 11.34 -16.19 -4.73
CA PRO A 149 10.52 -17.36 -5.05
C PRO A 149 11.25 -18.71 -4.83
N GLU A 150 12.56 -18.67 -4.61
CA GLU A 150 13.37 -19.88 -4.34
C GLU A 150 13.39 -20.25 -2.84
N VAL A 151 12.92 -19.35 -1.96
CA VAL A 151 12.85 -19.56 -0.52
C VAL A 151 11.41 -19.83 -0.09
N ALA A 152 11.15 -21.00 0.46
CA ALA A 152 9.84 -21.31 1.03
C ALA A 152 9.66 -20.66 2.40
N MET A 153 8.46 -20.14 2.66
CA MET A 153 8.09 -19.63 3.97
C MET A 153 7.66 -20.76 4.90
N VAL A 154 7.99 -20.62 6.18
CA VAL A 154 7.44 -21.48 7.22
C VAL A 154 6.23 -20.74 7.80
N ASN A 155 5.04 -21.26 7.51
CA ASN A 155 3.81 -20.62 7.95
C ASN A 155 3.10 -21.48 8.99
N PRO A 156 2.58 -20.89 10.08
CA PRO A 156 1.66 -21.58 10.97
C PRO A 156 0.34 -21.83 10.21
N LEU A 157 -0.36 -22.87 10.61
CA LEU A 157 -1.72 -23.12 10.14
C LEU A 157 -2.59 -21.89 10.41
N LYS A 158 -3.20 -21.36 9.35
CA LYS A 158 -4.12 -20.23 9.46
C LYS A 158 -5.50 -20.74 9.89
N VAL A 159 -6.03 -20.16 10.96
CA VAL A 159 -7.39 -20.44 11.44
C VAL A 159 -8.19 -19.15 11.34
N TYR A 160 -9.32 -19.22 10.66
CA TYR A 160 -10.19 -18.07 10.47
C TYR A 160 -11.46 -18.25 11.32
N PRO A 161 -11.83 -17.22 12.13
CA PRO A 161 -12.97 -17.31 13.04
C PRO A 161 -14.32 -17.37 12.28
N HIS A 162 -14.35 -16.83 11.06
CA HIS A 162 -15.53 -16.80 10.20
C HIS A 162 -15.17 -17.14 8.77
N PRO A 163 -16.12 -17.66 7.96
CA PRO A 163 -15.94 -17.83 6.52
C PRO A 163 -15.57 -16.50 5.87
N ARG A 164 -14.50 -16.49 5.09
CA ARG A 164 -14.02 -15.30 4.39
C ARG A 164 -14.85 -15.00 3.15
N LEU A 165 -14.87 -13.74 2.72
CA LEU A 165 -15.48 -13.33 1.45
C LEU A 165 -14.54 -13.70 0.31
N LYS A 166 -15.07 -14.22 -0.78
CA LYS A 166 -14.31 -14.53 -2.00
C LYS A 166 -13.88 -13.25 -2.71
N ALA A 167 -12.60 -13.12 -3.04
CA ALA A 167 -12.04 -11.93 -3.64
C ALA A 167 -11.24 -12.21 -4.92
N ILE A 168 -11.39 -11.34 -5.93
CA ILE A 168 -10.47 -11.22 -7.06
C ILE A 168 -9.46 -10.15 -6.71
N ASP A 169 -8.16 -10.50 -6.67
CA ASP A 169 -7.07 -9.56 -6.40
C ASP A 169 -6.44 -9.10 -7.72
N LEU A 170 -6.62 -7.83 -8.05
CA LEU A 170 -6.15 -7.17 -9.26
C LEU A 170 -4.90 -6.35 -8.98
N PHE A 171 -3.95 -6.35 -9.92
CA PHE A 171 -2.65 -5.69 -9.73
C PHE A 171 -1.97 -6.22 -8.47
N SER A 172 -2.06 -7.54 -8.27
CA SER A 172 -1.75 -8.23 -7.02
C SER A 172 -0.31 -8.01 -6.57
N GLY A 173 0.61 -7.70 -7.49
CA GLY A 173 2.03 -7.55 -7.20
C GLY A 173 2.57 -8.78 -6.49
N ILE A 174 3.22 -8.57 -5.37
CA ILE A 174 3.73 -9.65 -4.50
C ILE A 174 2.77 -9.99 -3.34
N GLY A 175 1.48 -9.65 -3.45
CA GLY A 175 0.46 -10.03 -2.48
C GLY A 175 0.31 -9.08 -1.28
N GLY A 176 0.61 -7.78 -1.43
CA GLY A 176 0.52 -6.83 -0.32
C GLY A 176 -0.90 -6.61 0.19
N LEU A 177 -1.87 -6.40 -0.70
CA LEU A 177 -3.30 -6.30 -0.34
C LEU A 177 -3.88 -7.64 0.09
N THR A 178 -3.47 -8.75 -0.56
CA THR A 178 -3.83 -10.11 -0.15
C THR A 178 -3.51 -10.32 1.34
N LEU A 179 -2.27 -10.00 1.77
CA LEU A 179 -1.86 -10.13 3.17
C LEU A 179 -2.61 -9.17 4.10
N ALA A 180 -2.85 -7.94 3.64
CA ALA A 180 -3.61 -6.95 4.40
C ALA A 180 -5.03 -7.41 4.73
N ALA A 181 -5.65 -8.15 3.81
CA ALA A 181 -7.03 -8.58 3.87
C ALA A 181 -7.21 -10.07 4.26
N ASP A 182 -6.14 -10.81 4.49
CA ASP A 182 -6.14 -12.27 4.71
C ASP A 182 -7.13 -12.75 5.78
N LYS A 183 -7.39 -11.95 6.81
CA LYS A 183 -8.32 -12.32 7.90
C LYS A 183 -9.78 -12.40 7.45
N PHE A 184 -10.17 -11.68 6.41
CA PHE A 184 -11.58 -11.56 6.00
C PHE A 184 -11.83 -11.82 4.51
N LEU A 185 -10.78 -11.84 3.66
CA LEU A 185 -10.88 -12.17 2.24
C LEU A 185 -10.12 -13.46 1.92
N GLU A 186 -10.74 -14.30 1.10
CA GLU A 186 -10.15 -15.46 0.45
C GLU A 186 -9.93 -15.12 -1.02
N SER A 187 -8.69 -15.13 -1.48
CA SER A 187 -8.39 -14.86 -2.88
C SER A 187 -8.77 -16.06 -3.74
N VAL A 188 -9.71 -15.85 -4.67
CA VAL A 188 -10.15 -16.86 -5.65
C VAL A 188 -9.57 -16.64 -7.04
N ALA A 189 -8.92 -15.51 -7.27
CA ALA A 189 -8.15 -15.19 -8.48
C ALA A 189 -7.14 -14.07 -8.19
N TYR A 190 -5.99 -14.15 -8.84
CA TYR A 190 -4.97 -13.09 -8.88
C TYR A 190 -4.79 -12.60 -10.31
N CYS A 191 -4.44 -11.32 -10.47
CA CYS A 191 -4.08 -10.76 -11.77
C CYS A 191 -2.92 -9.77 -11.65
N ASP A 192 -1.79 -10.06 -12.31
CA ASP A 192 -0.67 -9.14 -12.42
C ASP A 192 0.12 -9.34 -13.71
N ILE A 193 0.48 -8.24 -14.39
CA ILE A 193 1.22 -8.26 -15.67
C ILE A 193 2.71 -8.57 -15.48
N ASP A 194 3.28 -8.31 -14.28
CA ASP A 194 4.70 -8.51 -13.98
C ASP A 194 4.99 -9.99 -13.71
N ALA A 195 5.82 -10.60 -14.56
CA ALA A 195 6.17 -12.03 -14.45
C ALA A 195 6.92 -12.36 -13.14
N ASP A 196 7.76 -11.46 -12.65
CA ASP A 196 8.48 -11.64 -11.39
C ASP A 196 7.51 -11.62 -10.20
N ALA A 197 6.50 -10.74 -10.24
CA ALA A 197 5.44 -10.71 -9.23
C ALA A 197 4.64 -12.03 -9.23
N ARG A 198 4.24 -12.53 -10.41
CA ARG A 198 3.55 -13.83 -10.54
C ARG A 198 4.41 -14.99 -10.04
N ALA A 199 5.73 -14.95 -10.22
CA ALA A 199 6.63 -15.97 -9.67
C ALA A 199 6.62 -15.98 -8.13
N VAL A 200 6.60 -14.80 -7.50
CA VAL A 200 6.46 -14.67 -6.03
C VAL A 200 5.10 -15.20 -5.58
N LEU A 201 4.00 -14.80 -6.21
CA LEU A 201 2.66 -15.30 -5.87
C LEU A 201 2.59 -16.84 -5.94
N ASN A 202 3.12 -17.43 -7.03
CA ASN A 202 3.18 -18.90 -7.17
C ASN A 202 3.98 -19.57 -6.04
N ALA A 203 5.11 -18.99 -5.62
CA ALA A 203 5.91 -19.51 -4.51
C ALA A 203 5.13 -19.41 -3.19
N ARG A 204 4.48 -18.27 -2.94
CA ARG A 204 3.69 -18.03 -1.71
C ARG A 204 2.43 -18.89 -1.64
N MET A 205 1.82 -19.25 -2.77
CA MET A 205 0.75 -20.24 -2.80
C MET A 205 1.25 -21.65 -2.46
N LYS A 206 2.40 -22.04 -3.02
CA LYS A 206 2.99 -23.38 -2.76
C LYS A 206 3.36 -23.61 -1.30
N ASP A 207 3.83 -22.56 -0.60
CA ASP A 207 4.20 -22.65 0.81
C ASP A 207 3.03 -22.32 1.77
N GLY A 208 1.84 -22.06 1.24
CA GLY A 208 0.63 -21.79 2.03
C GLY A 208 0.59 -20.40 2.67
N SER A 209 1.46 -19.47 2.24
CA SER A 209 1.46 -18.08 2.75
C SER A 209 0.24 -17.30 2.32
N ILE A 210 -0.29 -17.59 1.14
CA ILE A 210 -1.51 -17.00 0.57
C ILE A 210 -2.41 -18.11 0.01
N ASP A 211 -3.65 -17.76 -0.29
CA ASP A 211 -4.63 -18.70 -0.86
C ASP A 211 -4.20 -19.21 -2.22
N THR A 212 -4.48 -20.48 -2.50
CA THR A 212 -4.21 -21.10 -3.80
C THR A 212 -5.34 -20.75 -4.76
N ALA A 213 -5.04 -19.99 -5.82
CA ALA A 213 -6.00 -19.56 -6.82
C ALA A 213 -5.32 -19.36 -8.19
N PRO A 214 -6.08 -19.36 -9.30
CA PRO A 214 -5.53 -19.04 -10.62
C PRO A 214 -4.89 -17.65 -10.67
N ILE A 215 -3.77 -17.53 -11.41
CA ILE A 215 -3.12 -16.25 -11.70
C ILE A 215 -3.34 -15.90 -13.17
N TYR A 216 -3.93 -14.75 -13.41
CA TYR A 216 -4.13 -14.16 -14.74
C TYR A 216 -3.03 -13.13 -15.02
N GLU A 217 -2.58 -13.08 -16.27
CA GLU A 217 -1.50 -12.18 -16.66
C GLU A 217 -2.00 -10.77 -16.98
N ASP A 218 -3.05 -10.66 -17.78
CA ASP A 218 -3.53 -9.40 -18.34
C ASP A 218 -5.00 -9.16 -17.95
N ILE A 219 -5.23 -8.12 -17.17
CA ILE A 219 -6.57 -7.73 -16.71
C ILE A 219 -7.55 -7.51 -17.88
N LYS A 220 -7.06 -7.06 -19.04
CA LYS A 220 -7.89 -6.83 -20.23
C LYS A 220 -8.42 -8.13 -20.84
N LYS A 221 -7.76 -9.26 -20.55
CA LYS A 221 -8.13 -10.60 -21.04
C LYS A 221 -8.86 -11.43 -19.98
N LEU A 222 -8.90 -10.94 -18.73
CA LEU A 222 -9.58 -11.62 -17.64
C LEU A 222 -11.11 -11.54 -17.87
N ASP A 223 -11.73 -12.69 -17.99
CA ASP A 223 -13.19 -12.88 -18.01
C ASP A 223 -13.67 -13.27 -16.62
N ALA A 224 -14.22 -12.33 -15.88
CA ALA A 224 -14.69 -12.54 -14.52
C ALA A 224 -16.14 -13.03 -14.45
N THR A 225 -16.84 -13.20 -15.57
CA THR A 225 -18.24 -13.70 -15.60
C THR A 225 -18.36 -15.12 -15.06
N LYS A 226 -17.25 -15.88 -15.02
CA LYS A 226 -17.17 -17.27 -14.55
C LYS A 226 -16.52 -17.39 -13.18
N ILE A 227 -16.14 -16.28 -12.55
CA ILE A 227 -15.49 -16.28 -11.25
C ILE A 227 -16.52 -15.86 -10.20
N GLU A 228 -16.82 -16.76 -9.29
CA GLU A 228 -17.67 -16.45 -8.14
C GLU A 228 -16.87 -15.66 -7.11
N ALA A 229 -17.11 -14.36 -7.02
CA ALA A 229 -16.44 -13.46 -6.09
C ALA A 229 -17.42 -12.46 -5.48
N ASP A 230 -17.21 -12.16 -4.19
CA ASP A 230 -17.97 -11.15 -3.45
C ASP A 230 -17.32 -9.78 -3.54
N VAL A 231 -15.99 -9.76 -3.67
CA VAL A 231 -15.16 -8.54 -3.55
C VAL A 231 -14.14 -8.48 -4.69
N VAL A 232 -13.90 -7.28 -5.18
CA VAL A 232 -12.73 -6.98 -6.01
C VAL A 232 -11.79 -6.12 -5.20
N ILE A 233 -10.51 -6.52 -5.08
CA ILE A 233 -9.46 -5.72 -4.43
C ILE A 233 -8.38 -5.36 -5.45
N GLY A 234 -7.70 -4.21 -5.27
CA GLY A 234 -6.57 -3.87 -6.14
C GLY A 234 -5.92 -2.52 -5.88
N GLY A 235 -4.61 -2.48 -6.11
CA GLY A 235 -3.81 -1.27 -6.13
C GLY A 235 -3.51 -0.84 -7.56
N PHE A 236 -4.39 -0.09 -8.21
CA PHE A 236 -4.23 0.24 -9.63
C PHE A 236 -3.12 1.27 -9.87
N PRO A 237 -2.36 1.18 -11.01
CA PRO A 237 -1.27 2.10 -11.31
C PRO A 237 -1.71 3.56 -11.46
N CYS A 238 -1.01 4.48 -10.75
CA CYS A 238 -1.30 5.92 -10.75
C CYS A 238 -0.49 6.73 -11.79
N GLN A 239 0.44 6.10 -12.52
CA GLN A 239 1.46 6.81 -13.31
C GLN A 239 0.89 7.70 -14.41
N ASP A 240 -0.32 7.46 -14.90
CA ASP A 240 -0.95 8.25 -15.95
C ASP A 240 -1.99 9.24 -15.47
N LEU A 241 -2.45 9.09 -14.25
CA LEU A 241 -3.28 10.10 -13.61
C LEU A 241 -2.48 11.40 -13.34
N SER A 242 -1.15 11.30 -13.19
CA SER A 242 -0.26 12.46 -12.96
C SER A 242 0.14 13.21 -14.22
N THR A 243 0.07 12.59 -15.40
CA THR A 243 0.40 13.21 -16.69
C THR A 243 -0.77 13.93 -17.34
N MET A 244 -2.00 13.74 -16.83
CA MET A 244 -3.21 14.42 -17.32
C MET A 244 -3.22 15.94 -17.07
N GLY A 245 -2.37 16.47 -16.19
CA GLY A 245 -2.20 17.91 -15.98
C GLY A 245 -1.54 18.66 -17.15
N LYS A 246 -1.02 17.97 -18.18
CA LYS A 246 -0.46 18.57 -19.38
C LYS A 246 -0.91 17.83 -20.65
N ARG A 247 -2.08 18.24 -21.18
CA ARG A 247 -2.58 17.94 -22.54
C ARG A 247 -3.15 16.54 -22.78
N LYS A 248 -4.42 16.53 -23.10
CA LYS A 248 -5.33 15.53 -23.63
C LYS A 248 -6.09 14.75 -22.58
N GLY A 249 -7.39 14.87 -22.68
CA GLY A 249 -8.38 14.22 -21.84
C GLY A 249 -8.23 12.69 -21.76
N PHE A 250 -9.13 12.06 -21.11
CA PHE A 250 -9.29 10.66 -20.71
C PHE A 250 -8.85 9.55 -21.71
N GLU A 251 -8.16 9.87 -22.81
CA GLU A 251 -7.67 8.96 -23.85
C GLU A 251 -6.29 8.35 -23.55
N GLY A 252 -5.70 8.58 -22.37
CA GLY A 252 -4.42 7.96 -21.97
C GLY A 252 -4.60 6.48 -21.60
N GLN A 253 -3.77 5.58 -22.15
CA GLN A 253 -3.89 4.11 -22.06
C GLN A 253 -3.95 3.50 -20.65
N LYS A 254 -3.70 4.25 -19.57
CA LYS A 254 -3.56 3.71 -18.20
C LYS A 254 -4.65 4.17 -17.23
N SER A 255 -5.41 5.25 -17.51
CA SER A 255 -6.72 5.48 -16.88
C SER A 255 -7.69 4.33 -17.20
N VAL A 256 -7.44 3.64 -18.33
CA VAL A 256 -8.11 2.41 -18.75
C VAL A 256 -8.06 1.33 -17.65
N LEU A 257 -6.99 1.22 -16.85
CA LEU A 257 -6.85 0.13 -15.87
C LEU A 257 -7.80 0.24 -14.66
N PHE A 258 -8.15 1.45 -14.25
CA PHE A 258 -9.23 1.64 -13.26
C PHE A 258 -10.58 1.16 -13.83
N TYR A 259 -10.89 1.50 -15.08
CA TYR A 259 -12.11 1.03 -15.73
C TYR A 259 -12.14 -0.47 -15.98
N GLU A 260 -10.97 -1.08 -16.21
CA GLU A 260 -10.87 -2.54 -16.27
C GLU A 260 -11.20 -3.17 -14.90
N ALA A 261 -10.72 -2.59 -13.78
CA ALA A 261 -11.12 -3.05 -12.46
C ALA A 261 -12.65 -2.92 -12.25
N MET A 262 -13.26 -1.84 -12.71
CA MET A 262 -14.71 -1.64 -12.66
C MET A 262 -15.46 -2.63 -13.58
N ARG A 263 -14.91 -2.95 -14.75
CA ARG A 263 -15.46 -4.01 -15.64
C ARG A 263 -15.47 -5.35 -14.93
N ILE A 264 -14.35 -5.76 -14.33
CA ILE A 264 -14.24 -6.99 -13.55
C ILE A 264 -15.27 -7.02 -12.42
N ALA A 265 -15.41 -5.92 -11.67
CA ALA A 265 -16.39 -5.82 -10.59
C ALA A 265 -17.84 -5.99 -11.08
N LYS A 266 -18.17 -5.46 -12.26
CA LYS A 266 -19.48 -5.68 -12.92
C LYS A 266 -19.67 -7.14 -13.36
N GLU A 267 -18.68 -7.73 -13.99
CA GLU A 267 -18.73 -9.08 -14.52
C GLU A 267 -18.95 -10.14 -13.44
N CYS A 268 -18.24 -10.03 -12.29
CA CYS A 268 -18.47 -10.93 -11.16
C CYS A 268 -19.60 -10.48 -10.22
N ASN A 269 -20.29 -9.38 -10.54
CA ASN A 269 -21.34 -8.79 -9.71
C ASN A 269 -20.87 -8.53 -8.27
N ALA A 270 -19.70 -7.93 -8.12
CA ALA A 270 -19.06 -7.69 -6.83
C ALA A 270 -19.97 -6.90 -5.87
N LYS A 271 -20.05 -7.37 -4.64
CA LYS A 271 -20.81 -6.73 -3.56
C LYS A 271 -20.04 -5.54 -3.01
N ALA A 272 -18.71 -5.67 -2.93
CA ALA A 272 -17.82 -4.61 -2.44
C ALA A 272 -16.56 -4.50 -3.31
N ILE A 273 -15.91 -3.32 -3.26
CA ILE A 273 -14.66 -3.04 -3.96
C ILE A 273 -13.70 -2.37 -2.98
N ILE A 274 -12.46 -2.85 -2.92
CA ILE A 274 -11.40 -2.27 -2.10
C ILE A 274 -10.28 -1.83 -3.03
N LEU A 275 -9.98 -0.54 -3.04
CA LEU A 275 -8.94 0.03 -3.90
C LEU A 275 -7.87 0.74 -3.08
N GLU A 276 -6.63 0.68 -3.55
CA GLU A 276 -5.52 1.45 -3.00
C GLU A 276 -4.88 2.31 -4.07
N ASN A 277 -4.37 3.47 -3.63
CA ASN A 277 -3.54 4.31 -4.50
C ASN A 277 -2.65 5.26 -3.69
N VAL A 278 -1.78 6.00 -4.37
CA VAL A 278 -0.99 7.05 -3.74
C VAL A 278 -1.88 8.21 -3.28
N LYS A 279 -1.53 8.84 -2.13
CA LYS A 279 -2.25 10.03 -1.60
C LYS A 279 -2.41 11.14 -2.66
N GLY A 280 -1.43 11.29 -3.57
CA GLY A 280 -1.47 12.31 -4.63
C GLY A 280 -2.66 12.20 -5.58
N LEU A 281 -3.32 11.03 -5.66
CA LEU A 281 -4.54 10.81 -6.43
C LEU A 281 -5.65 11.81 -6.04
N LEU A 282 -5.79 12.13 -4.76
CA LEU A 282 -6.84 13.03 -4.28
C LEU A 282 -6.76 14.45 -4.86
N ASN A 283 -5.54 14.90 -5.23
CA ASN A 283 -5.29 16.25 -5.74
C ASN A 283 -4.83 16.25 -7.21
N CYS A 284 -4.79 15.10 -7.85
CA CYS A 284 -4.34 14.98 -9.23
C CYS A 284 -5.29 15.71 -10.18
N GLY A 285 -4.74 16.47 -11.13
CA GLY A 285 -5.55 17.25 -12.10
C GLY A 285 -6.48 18.27 -11.43
N GLY A 286 -6.12 18.84 -10.25
CA GLY A 286 -7.02 19.74 -9.52
C GLY A 286 -8.24 19.02 -8.93
N ASN A 287 -8.08 17.79 -8.48
CA ASN A 287 -9.06 16.83 -7.96
C ASN A 287 -9.89 16.11 -9.05
N GLU A 288 -9.66 16.38 -10.31
CA GLU A 288 -10.44 15.79 -11.42
C GLU A 288 -10.46 14.26 -11.36
N VAL A 289 -9.32 13.64 -11.10
CA VAL A 289 -9.20 12.17 -10.99
C VAL A 289 -10.06 11.61 -9.85
N PHE A 290 -10.07 12.26 -8.71
CA PHE A 290 -10.94 11.85 -7.59
C PHE A 290 -12.42 11.90 -7.98
N PHE A 291 -12.84 12.96 -8.66
CA PHE A 291 -14.23 13.10 -9.10
C PHE A 291 -14.61 12.08 -10.18
N GLN A 292 -13.69 11.70 -11.05
CA GLN A 292 -13.92 10.63 -12.02
C GLN A 292 -14.13 9.27 -11.34
N ILE A 293 -13.32 8.94 -10.32
CA ILE A 293 -13.51 7.72 -9.50
C ILE A 293 -14.87 7.79 -8.80
N ARG A 294 -15.22 8.95 -8.23
CA ARG A 294 -16.52 9.17 -7.59
C ARG A 294 -17.66 8.89 -8.55
N ASP A 295 -17.61 9.48 -9.72
CA ASP A 295 -18.71 9.41 -10.70
C ASP A 295 -18.83 7.99 -11.25
N GLU A 296 -17.72 7.29 -11.50
CA GLU A 296 -17.73 5.90 -11.96
C GLU A 296 -18.29 4.95 -10.89
N LEU A 297 -17.80 5.02 -9.63
CA LEU A 297 -18.34 4.19 -8.54
C LEU A 297 -19.84 4.47 -8.32
N SER A 298 -20.23 5.74 -8.25
CA SER A 298 -21.61 6.13 -7.97
C SER A 298 -22.57 5.76 -9.10
N SER A 299 -22.19 5.92 -10.37
CA SER A 299 -23.01 5.55 -11.53
C SER A 299 -23.18 4.02 -11.64
N ASN A 300 -22.23 3.25 -11.09
CA ASN A 300 -22.32 1.80 -10.99
C ASN A 300 -23.01 1.31 -9.71
N GLY A 301 -23.66 2.20 -8.97
CA GLY A 301 -24.49 1.85 -7.82
C GLY A 301 -23.71 1.61 -6.53
N TYR A 302 -22.47 2.09 -6.41
CA TYR A 302 -21.69 1.99 -5.18
C TYR A 302 -21.72 3.30 -4.40
N ASP A 303 -21.84 3.18 -3.08
CA ASP A 303 -21.40 4.18 -2.12
C ASP A 303 -20.04 3.78 -1.59
N TYR A 304 -19.19 4.74 -1.20
CA TYR A 304 -17.85 4.39 -0.75
C TYR A 304 -17.34 5.30 0.36
N LYS A 305 -16.42 4.77 1.13
CA LYS A 305 -15.67 5.43 2.20
C LYS A 305 -14.20 5.38 1.85
N TYR A 306 -13.42 6.38 2.24
CA TYR A 306 -11.99 6.38 1.99
C TYR A 306 -11.20 7.01 3.13
N VAL A 307 -9.94 6.61 3.27
CA VAL A 307 -9.02 7.11 4.28
C VAL A 307 -7.60 7.19 3.73
N VAL A 308 -6.86 8.21 4.15
CA VAL A 308 -5.41 8.29 3.95
C VAL A 308 -4.70 7.79 5.20
N VAL A 309 -3.94 6.72 5.05
CA VAL A 309 -3.11 6.14 6.11
C VAL A 309 -1.64 6.24 5.71
N GLU A 310 -0.75 6.58 6.65
CA GLU A 310 0.69 6.46 6.48
C GLU A 310 1.18 5.13 7.04
N ALA A 311 2.23 4.55 6.45
CA ALA A 311 2.80 3.30 6.97
C ALA A 311 3.28 3.45 8.44
N ALA A 312 3.76 4.63 8.81
CA ALA A 312 4.14 4.95 10.19
C ALA A 312 2.97 4.86 11.19
N HIS A 313 1.70 5.06 10.75
CA HIS A 313 0.54 4.82 11.59
C HIS A 313 0.37 3.32 11.93
N ALA A 314 0.80 2.43 11.06
CA ALA A 314 0.81 0.98 11.33
C ALA A 314 2.05 0.51 12.10
N GLY A 315 2.98 1.41 12.42
CA GLY A 315 4.23 1.10 13.12
C GLY A 315 5.47 1.00 12.24
N ALA A 316 5.38 1.28 10.93
CA ALA A 316 6.54 1.22 10.03
C ALA A 316 7.60 2.30 10.35
N VAL A 317 8.83 1.98 9.99
CA VAL A 317 10.00 2.86 10.19
C VAL A 317 10.13 3.97 9.15
N HIS A 318 9.13 4.13 8.28
CA HIS A 318 9.10 5.14 7.22
C HIS A 318 7.70 5.73 7.01
N HIS A 319 7.65 6.91 6.43
CA HIS A 319 6.40 7.49 5.93
C HIS A 319 6.08 6.96 4.54
N ARG A 320 4.84 6.52 4.33
CA ARG A 320 4.29 6.11 3.02
C ARG A 320 2.79 6.36 3.05
N ALA A 321 2.36 7.56 2.67
CA ALA A 321 0.94 7.88 2.63
C ALA A 321 0.26 7.19 1.44
N ARG A 322 -0.84 6.47 1.72
CA ARG A 322 -1.70 5.82 0.74
C ARG A 322 -3.16 6.12 1.04
N VAL A 323 -3.96 6.24 0.00
CA VAL A 323 -5.41 6.32 0.11
C VAL A 323 -5.99 4.94 -0.15
N PHE A 324 -6.91 4.54 0.73
CA PHE A 324 -7.66 3.30 0.62
C PHE A 324 -9.14 3.65 0.48
N PHE A 325 -9.82 2.97 -0.44
CA PHE A 325 -11.25 3.08 -0.69
C PHE A 325 -11.92 1.75 -0.36
N LEU A 326 -13.07 1.83 0.30
CA LEU A 326 -13.99 0.71 0.46
C LEU A 326 -15.33 1.13 -0.12
N ALA A 327 -15.77 0.49 -1.16
CA ALA A 327 -17.07 0.70 -1.77
C ALA A 327 -18.00 -0.48 -1.49
N LEU A 328 -19.26 -0.20 -1.23
CA LEU A 328 -20.33 -1.19 -1.07
C LEU A 328 -21.46 -0.87 -2.04
N ARG A 329 -21.98 -1.89 -2.68
CA ARG A 329 -23.13 -1.75 -3.56
C ARG A 329 -24.36 -1.29 -2.78
N ARG A 330 -24.98 -0.21 -3.25
CA ARG A 330 -26.00 0.57 -2.55
C ARG A 330 -27.26 -0.25 -2.25
N ASP A 331 -27.62 -1.17 -3.14
CA ASP A 331 -28.78 -2.08 -2.95
C ASP A 331 -28.58 -3.07 -1.80
N LEU A 332 -27.37 -3.24 -1.30
CA LEU A 332 -27.02 -4.11 -0.18
C LEU A 332 -26.99 -3.37 1.16
N ILE A 333 -27.12 -2.03 1.16
CA ILE A 333 -27.12 -1.23 2.41
C ILE A 333 -28.50 -1.40 3.07
N PRO A 334 -28.56 -1.93 4.29
CA PRO A 334 -29.83 -2.07 5.02
C PRO A 334 -30.45 -0.71 5.29
N LYS A 335 -31.77 -0.58 5.09
CA LYS A 335 -32.53 0.62 5.35
C LYS A 335 -33.07 0.68 6.79
N ASP A 336 -33.44 -0.50 7.29
CA ASP A 336 -34.08 -0.67 8.60
C ASP A 336 -33.17 -1.57 9.47
N ILE A 337 -32.08 -0.98 10.00
CA ILE A 337 -31.17 -1.66 10.91
C ILE A 337 -31.16 -0.93 12.27
N GLU A 338 -31.23 -1.69 13.35
CA GLU A 338 -30.96 -1.15 14.67
C GLU A 338 -29.45 -0.92 14.78
N LEU A 339 -29.06 0.36 14.77
CA LEU A 339 -27.67 0.78 14.81
C LEU A 339 -27.17 0.71 16.26
N GLY A 340 -26.16 -0.11 16.49
CA GLY A 340 -25.46 -0.18 17.76
C GLY A 340 -24.53 1.02 18.01
N LEU A 341 -23.91 1.05 19.15
CA LEU A 341 -22.82 1.99 19.42
C LEU A 341 -21.64 1.68 18.49
N ARG A 342 -21.00 2.72 17.94
CA ARG A 342 -19.80 2.56 17.12
C ARG A 342 -18.70 1.85 17.93
N THR A 343 -18.12 0.82 17.35
CA THR A 343 -16.95 0.16 17.91
C THR A 343 -15.78 1.16 17.92
N PRO A 344 -15.12 1.38 19.07
CA PRO A 344 -13.91 2.19 19.12
C PRO A 344 -12.85 1.62 18.18
N LEU A 345 -12.19 2.50 17.43
CA LEU A 345 -11.11 2.10 16.53
C LEU A 345 -9.91 1.62 17.35
N ASP A 346 -9.48 0.38 17.10
CA ASP A 346 -8.18 -0.10 17.60
C ASP A 346 -7.05 0.45 16.72
N THR A 347 -6.34 1.44 17.24
CA THR A 347 -5.22 2.11 16.57
C THR A 347 -3.87 1.60 17.03
N LYS A 348 -3.81 0.51 17.81
CA LYS A 348 -2.54 -0.07 18.25
C LYS A 348 -1.66 -0.43 17.06
N HIS A 349 -0.38 -0.10 17.19
CA HIS A 349 0.62 -0.50 16.20
C HIS A 349 0.75 -2.02 16.18
N ASN A 350 0.88 -2.58 14.98
CA ASN A 350 1.25 -3.98 14.84
C ASN A 350 2.66 -4.19 15.42
N PRO A 351 2.88 -5.22 16.24
CA PRO A 351 4.17 -5.47 16.90
C PRO A 351 5.29 -5.88 15.93
N PHE A 352 5.01 -6.16 14.68
CA PHE A 352 6.00 -6.61 13.69
C PHE A 352 7.33 -5.87 13.78
N TRP A 353 7.31 -4.52 13.71
CA TRP A 353 8.57 -3.74 13.75
C TRP A 353 9.18 -3.57 15.14
N THR A 354 8.48 -3.93 16.21
CA THR A 354 9.03 -3.95 17.56
C THR A 354 9.57 -5.30 17.95
N GLU A 355 9.03 -6.37 17.41
CA GLU A 355 9.43 -7.75 17.66
C GLU A 355 10.45 -8.27 16.65
N GLN A 356 10.39 -7.78 15.40
CA GLN A 356 11.37 -8.13 14.37
C GLN A 356 12.60 -7.24 14.49
N PRO A 357 13.81 -7.80 14.62
CA PRO A 357 15.03 -7.03 14.66
C PRO A 357 15.26 -6.32 13.32
N ILE A 358 15.81 -5.12 13.37
CA ILE A 358 16.31 -4.45 12.17
C ILE A 358 17.35 -5.38 11.51
N PRO A 359 17.26 -5.65 10.20
CA PRO A 359 18.21 -6.50 9.51
C PRO A 359 19.66 -6.13 9.79
N ALA A 360 20.52 -7.12 9.92
CA ALA A 360 21.94 -6.95 10.16
C ALA A 360 22.56 -5.99 9.13
N VAL A 361 23.68 -5.38 9.48
CA VAL A 361 24.30 -4.34 8.63
C VAL A 361 24.60 -4.88 7.23
N GLU A 362 25.01 -6.13 7.12
CA GLU A 362 25.30 -6.83 5.85
C GLU A 362 24.07 -7.01 4.96
N GLU A 363 22.89 -6.99 5.57
CA GLU A 363 21.60 -7.18 4.91
C GLU A 363 20.88 -5.87 4.59
N ARG A 364 21.57 -4.73 4.73
CA ARG A 364 20.98 -3.40 4.41
C ARG A 364 21.27 -2.97 2.99
N MET A 365 22.46 -3.30 2.49
CA MET A 365 22.94 -2.88 1.17
C MET A 365 23.61 -4.02 0.43
N VAL A 366 23.55 -3.98 -0.90
CA VAL A 366 24.23 -4.90 -1.82
C VAL A 366 24.90 -4.12 -2.95
N MET A 367 25.93 -4.72 -3.56
CA MET A 367 26.65 -4.08 -4.66
C MET A 367 25.75 -3.91 -5.88
N LYS A 368 25.95 -2.81 -6.61
CA LYS A 368 25.26 -2.53 -7.86
C LYS A 368 25.53 -3.63 -8.90
N GLY A 369 24.51 -3.96 -9.69
CA GLY A 369 24.59 -4.99 -10.73
C GLY A 369 24.02 -6.35 -10.31
N ASN A 370 23.54 -6.47 -9.09
CA ASN A 370 22.79 -7.65 -8.66
C ASN A 370 21.35 -7.57 -9.21
N LYS A 371 21.14 -8.16 -10.40
CA LYS A 371 19.85 -8.13 -11.10
C LYS A 371 18.70 -8.72 -10.28
N LYS A 372 18.95 -9.77 -9.49
CA LYS A 372 17.96 -10.36 -8.58
C LYS A 372 17.54 -9.33 -7.51
N ALA A 373 18.48 -8.65 -6.87
CA ALA A 373 18.19 -7.63 -5.88
C ALA A 373 17.42 -6.45 -6.50
N ASP A 374 17.82 -6.00 -7.69
CA ASP A 374 17.14 -4.90 -8.39
C ASP A 374 15.67 -5.24 -8.73
N ALA A 375 15.40 -6.46 -9.22
CA ALA A 375 14.03 -6.93 -9.53
C ALA A 375 13.17 -7.01 -8.26
N ARG A 376 13.67 -7.61 -7.19
CA ARG A 376 12.98 -7.70 -5.90
C ARG A 376 12.69 -6.31 -5.31
N MET A 377 13.65 -5.39 -5.36
CA MET A 377 13.46 -4.01 -4.88
C MET A 377 12.46 -3.23 -5.70
N LYS A 378 12.36 -3.46 -7.02
CA LYS A 378 11.33 -2.88 -7.87
C LYS A 378 9.92 -3.28 -7.37
N GLN A 379 9.72 -4.54 -7.06
CA GLN A 379 8.45 -5.06 -6.55
C GLN A 379 8.13 -4.48 -5.16
N ILE A 380 9.12 -4.47 -4.24
CA ILE A 380 8.99 -3.89 -2.89
C ILE A 380 8.63 -2.40 -2.95
N GLY A 381 9.18 -1.66 -3.91
CA GLY A 381 8.86 -0.24 -4.10
C GLY A 381 7.43 0.04 -4.58
N ASN A 382 6.82 -0.90 -5.29
CA ASN A 382 5.48 -0.77 -5.88
C ASN A 382 4.38 -1.34 -4.98
N VAL A 383 4.69 -2.25 -4.07
CA VAL A 383 3.69 -2.99 -3.30
C VAL A 383 3.06 -2.13 -2.18
N VAL A 384 1.84 -2.48 -1.81
CA VAL A 384 1.20 -1.99 -0.58
C VAL A 384 1.88 -2.63 0.64
N CYS A 385 2.18 -1.83 1.66
CA CYS A 385 2.60 -2.34 2.97
C CYS A 385 1.41 -3.11 3.61
N PRO A 386 1.52 -4.42 3.87
CA PRO A 386 0.39 -5.22 4.34
C PRO A 386 -0.24 -4.68 5.62
N LEU A 387 0.58 -4.31 6.60
CA LEU A 387 0.10 -3.82 7.90
C LEU A 387 -0.52 -2.42 7.80
N GLN A 388 -0.09 -1.59 6.84
CA GLN A 388 -0.75 -0.33 6.51
C GLN A 388 -2.14 -0.59 5.92
N GLY A 389 -2.26 -1.57 5.02
CA GLY A 389 -3.53 -1.99 4.45
C GLY A 389 -4.47 -2.57 5.52
N GLU A 390 -3.97 -3.43 6.41
CA GLU A 390 -4.75 -3.97 7.54
C GLU A 390 -5.29 -2.85 8.44
N LEU A 391 -4.45 -1.87 8.80
CA LEU A 391 -4.90 -0.70 9.57
C LEU A 391 -5.96 0.10 8.81
N ALA A 392 -5.77 0.31 7.51
CA ALA A 392 -6.77 1.01 6.70
C ALA A 392 -8.12 0.27 6.69
N MET A 393 -8.13 -1.07 6.60
CA MET A 393 -9.37 -1.85 6.69
C MET A 393 -10.05 -1.68 8.05
N ARG A 394 -9.30 -1.72 9.16
CA ARG A 394 -9.86 -1.45 10.50
C ARG A 394 -10.43 -0.04 10.64
N VAL A 395 -9.81 0.97 10.00
CA VAL A 395 -10.36 2.35 9.97
C VAL A 395 -11.63 2.42 9.12
N LEU A 396 -11.65 1.73 7.99
CA LEU A 396 -12.80 1.71 7.09
C LEU A 396 -13.96 0.90 7.65
N ILE A 397 -13.68 -0.16 8.42
CA ILE A 397 -14.67 -1.04 9.03
C ILE A 397 -14.26 -1.27 10.50
N PRO A 398 -14.58 -0.35 11.43
CA PRO A 398 -14.11 -0.44 12.82
C PRO A 398 -14.55 -1.69 13.59
N SER A 399 -15.54 -2.39 13.08
CA SER A 399 -16.07 -3.63 13.68
C SER A 399 -15.44 -4.92 13.14
N LEU A 400 -14.39 -4.82 12.29
CA LEU A 400 -13.62 -5.98 11.82
C LEU A 400 -12.75 -6.62 12.90
#